data_9c6d1935f412fdde7cb81ab0ed625246
#
_entry.id   9c6d1935f412fdde7cb81ab0ed625246
#
_cell.length_a   1.000
_cell.length_b   1.000
_cell.length_c   1.000
_cell.angle_alpha   90.00
_cell.angle_beta   90.00
_cell.angle_gamma   90.00
#
_symmetry.space_group_name_H-M   'P 1'
#
loop_
_entity.id
_entity.type
_entity.pdbx_description
1 polymer ?
#
loop_
_entity_poly.entity_id
_entity_poly.type
_entity_poly.pdbx_seq_one_letter_code
_entity_poly.pdbx_strand_id
1 'polypeptide(L)'
;MSRKYIRFKSAQSSEGSYGLVKGDIVTILDRAPWAGGQPTDKTIPASSATLIAPVQPSKIICIGLNYRAHVQASFSADDAPEQPLIFLKPPSSIIGPNDRIIHPPESERVDYEAELGVVIGKQGRHIPVEAAEQHILGFTCVNDVTARDLQKKDGQWSRAKGFDTFCPVGPWIVDELNYRDVLVEGIHNGEIKQAGRTSLMIFDIPFLISYISAAMTLRPGDLISTGTPAGIAPMKSGDTIEVRVEGIGSLRNTMA
;
A
#
# COMPACT_ATOMS: atom_id res chain seq x y z
N MET A 1 5.04 22.06 3.90
CA MET A 1 4.86 21.31 2.65
C MET A 1 5.27 19.87 2.91
N SER A 2 4.39 18.92 2.62
CA SER A 2 4.68 17.48 2.79
C SER A 2 5.89 17.06 1.98
N ARG A 3 6.74 16.22 2.57
CA ARG A 3 7.90 15.64 1.89
C ARG A 3 7.46 14.39 1.12
N LYS A 4 8.02 14.23 -0.10
CA LYS A 4 7.83 13.02 -0.91
C LYS A 4 9.10 12.21 -0.92
N TYR A 5 9.08 11.04 -0.29
CA TYR A 5 10.18 10.09 -0.29
C TYR A 5 9.97 9.08 -1.40
N ILE A 6 10.96 8.96 -2.28
CA ILE A 6 11.00 7.96 -3.35
C ILE A 6 12.08 6.91 -3.09
N ARG A 7 11.87 5.73 -3.65
CA ARG A 7 12.95 4.79 -3.93
C ARG A 7 13.05 4.62 -5.43
N PHE A 8 14.27 4.65 -5.97
CA PHE A 8 14.47 4.71 -7.40
C PHE A 8 15.77 4.01 -7.83
N LYS A 9 15.78 3.56 -9.07
CA LYS A 9 16.99 3.14 -9.79
C LYS A 9 17.45 4.28 -10.69
N SER A 10 18.76 4.36 -10.89
CA SER A 10 19.40 5.27 -11.84
C SER A 10 20.59 4.58 -12.49
N ALA A 11 21.19 5.22 -13.50
CA ALA A 11 22.41 4.71 -14.11
C ALA A 11 23.57 4.49 -13.11
N GLN A 12 23.51 5.16 -11.95
CA GLN A 12 24.54 5.12 -10.90
C GLN A 12 24.19 4.14 -9.75
N SER A 13 22.96 3.63 -9.68
CA SER A 13 22.49 2.72 -8.63
C SER A 13 21.45 1.75 -9.15
N SER A 14 21.86 0.52 -9.41
CA SER A 14 20.98 -0.58 -9.86
C SER A 14 20.17 -1.21 -8.72
N GLU A 15 20.67 -1.17 -7.47
CA GLU A 15 20.03 -1.77 -6.30
C GLU A 15 18.91 -0.91 -5.73
N GLY A 16 18.89 0.38 -6.09
CA GLY A 16 17.93 1.37 -5.64
C GLY A 16 18.48 2.28 -4.54
N SER A 17 18.20 3.56 -4.70
CA SER A 17 18.52 4.63 -3.77
C SER A 17 17.25 5.26 -3.22
N TYR A 18 17.35 5.92 -2.07
CA TYR A 18 16.26 6.74 -1.53
C TYR A 18 16.52 8.22 -1.81
N GLY A 19 15.45 8.99 -1.97
CA GLY A 19 15.55 10.42 -2.22
C GLY A 19 14.31 11.19 -1.80
N LEU A 20 14.51 12.50 -1.63
CA LEU A 20 13.46 13.49 -1.44
C LEU A 20 13.20 14.22 -2.74
N VAL A 21 11.94 14.25 -3.18
CA VAL A 21 11.53 14.99 -4.38
C VAL A 21 11.11 16.40 -4.00
N LYS A 22 11.68 17.39 -4.71
CA LYS A 22 11.26 18.79 -4.64
C LYS A 22 11.25 19.39 -6.05
N GLY A 23 10.05 19.59 -6.61
CA GLY A 23 9.92 19.97 -8.02
C GLY A 23 10.53 18.90 -8.92
N ASP A 24 11.41 19.30 -9.83
CA ASP A 24 12.08 18.43 -10.79
C ASP A 24 13.42 17.86 -10.30
N ILE A 25 13.71 17.99 -9.01
CA ILE A 25 14.97 17.55 -8.41
C ILE A 25 14.70 16.49 -7.34
N VAL A 26 15.54 15.46 -7.32
CA VAL A 26 15.65 14.46 -6.27
C VAL A 26 16.96 14.69 -5.52
N THR A 27 16.87 14.98 -4.21
CA THR A 27 18.02 14.95 -3.30
C THR A 27 18.19 13.54 -2.77
N ILE A 28 19.37 12.95 -2.97
CA ILE A 28 19.67 11.58 -2.54
C ILE A 28 19.77 11.53 -1.01
N LEU A 29 19.16 10.52 -0.40
CA LEU A 29 19.31 10.21 1.02
C LEU A 29 20.47 9.20 1.23
N ASP A 30 21.16 9.31 2.37
CA ASP A 30 22.24 8.38 2.73
C ASP A 30 21.73 6.96 3.07
N ARG A 31 20.48 6.84 3.48
CA ARG A 31 19.78 5.58 3.79
C ARG A 31 18.26 5.72 3.68
N ALA A 32 17.53 4.66 3.98
CA ALA A 32 16.06 4.67 3.98
C ALA A 32 15.49 5.71 4.97
N PRO A 33 14.34 6.37 4.64
CA PRO A 33 13.75 7.41 5.51
C PRO A 33 13.40 6.87 6.90
N TRP A 34 12.88 5.65 7.00
CA TRP A 34 12.57 5.02 8.29
C TRP A 34 13.81 4.58 9.09
N ALA A 35 14.98 4.56 8.48
CA ALA A 35 16.27 4.35 9.17
C ALA A 35 16.95 5.67 9.54
N GLY A 36 16.22 6.78 9.49
CA GLY A 36 16.73 8.11 9.79
C GLY A 36 17.56 8.73 8.65
N GLY A 37 17.25 8.33 7.39
CA GLY A 37 17.95 8.83 6.21
C GLY A 37 18.00 10.35 6.11
N GLN A 38 19.21 10.90 5.91
CA GLN A 38 19.43 12.34 5.79
C GLN A 38 19.76 12.74 4.35
N PRO A 39 19.34 13.94 3.92
CA PRO A 39 19.72 14.48 2.63
C PRO A 39 21.24 14.60 2.52
N THR A 40 21.79 14.15 1.40
CA THR A 40 23.20 14.34 1.02
C THR A 40 23.34 15.60 0.16
N ASP A 41 24.57 15.92 -0.25
CA ASP A 41 24.88 16.97 -1.23
C ASP A 41 24.59 16.55 -2.68
N LYS A 42 24.20 15.28 -2.92
CA LYS A 42 23.97 14.72 -4.25
C LYS A 42 22.52 14.89 -4.68
N THR A 43 22.35 15.39 -5.89
CA THR A 43 21.05 15.55 -6.54
C THR A 43 21.03 14.96 -7.94
N ILE A 44 19.85 14.56 -8.40
CA ILE A 44 19.60 14.15 -9.78
C ILE A 44 18.29 14.79 -10.29
N PRO A 45 18.13 14.95 -11.62
CA PRO A 45 16.83 15.28 -12.19
C PRO A 45 15.80 14.18 -11.88
N ALA A 46 14.58 14.56 -11.51
CA ALA A 46 13.51 13.60 -11.25
C ALA A 46 13.19 12.72 -12.48
N SER A 47 13.39 13.24 -13.69
CA SER A 47 13.20 12.52 -14.94
C SER A 47 14.21 11.38 -15.16
N SER A 48 15.34 11.38 -14.46
CA SER A 48 16.35 10.31 -14.52
C SER A 48 16.15 9.20 -13.48
N ALA A 49 15.15 9.36 -12.60
CA ALA A 49 14.82 8.40 -11.55
C ALA A 49 13.75 7.41 -12.04
N THR A 50 14.09 6.15 -12.20
CA THR A 50 13.09 5.08 -12.40
C THR A 50 12.56 4.66 -11.06
N LEU A 51 11.29 5.00 -10.77
CA LEU A 51 10.65 4.68 -9.50
C LEU A 51 10.51 3.17 -9.33
N ILE A 52 10.78 2.70 -8.13
CA ILE A 52 10.50 1.35 -7.64
C ILE A 52 9.70 1.43 -6.35
N ALA A 53 9.21 0.30 -5.84
CA ALA A 53 8.45 0.29 -4.59
C ALA A 53 9.18 1.09 -3.50
N PRO A 54 8.55 2.09 -2.88
CA PRO A 54 9.21 3.02 -1.96
C PRO A 54 9.54 2.41 -0.60
N VAL A 55 9.06 1.18 -0.32
CA VAL A 55 9.24 0.44 0.94
C VAL A 55 9.94 -0.90 0.73
N GLN A 56 10.61 -1.37 1.78
CA GLN A 56 11.17 -2.72 1.91
C GLN A 56 10.82 -3.26 3.30
N PRO A 57 9.55 -3.64 3.53
CA PRO A 57 9.06 -4.01 4.84
C PRO A 57 9.58 -5.38 5.30
N SER A 58 9.64 -5.58 6.62
CA SER A 58 9.84 -6.92 7.18
C SER A 58 8.57 -7.76 7.07
N LYS A 59 7.42 -7.12 7.03
CA LYS A 59 6.10 -7.71 6.82
C LYS A 59 5.12 -6.68 6.27
N ILE A 60 4.10 -7.15 5.57
CA ILE A 60 2.96 -6.37 5.09
C ILE A 60 1.74 -6.85 5.84
N ILE A 61 1.12 -5.97 6.60
CA ILE A 61 -0.07 -6.27 7.40
C ILE A 61 -1.27 -5.65 6.67
N CYS A 62 -2.25 -6.48 6.34
CA CYS A 62 -3.43 -6.05 5.61
C CYS A 62 -4.69 -6.22 6.46
N ILE A 63 -5.68 -5.35 6.24
CA ILE A 63 -6.95 -5.34 6.94
C ILE A 63 -8.07 -5.67 5.98
N GLY A 64 -8.71 -6.81 6.19
CA GLY A 64 -9.89 -7.20 5.43
C GLY A 64 -11.16 -6.49 5.94
N LEU A 65 -12.11 -6.23 5.01
CA LEU A 65 -13.48 -5.80 5.33
C LEU A 65 -13.57 -4.50 6.14
N ASN A 66 -12.70 -3.52 5.88
CA ASN A 66 -12.64 -2.27 6.65
C ASN A 66 -13.52 -1.13 6.11
N TYR A 67 -14.37 -1.38 5.12
CA TYR A 67 -15.37 -0.43 4.62
C TYR A 67 -16.76 -1.09 4.57
N ARG A 68 -17.78 -0.48 5.20
CA ARG A 68 -19.14 -1.06 5.27
C ARG A 68 -19.72 -1.36 3.89
N ALA A 69 -19.54 -0.44 2.93
CA ALA A 69 -20.01 -0.64 1.56
C ALA A 69 -19.31 -1.83 0.86
N HIS A 70 -18.04 -2.09 1.20
CA HIS A 70 -17.31 -3.26 0.69
C HIS A 70 -17.83 -4.55 1.33
N VAL A 71 -18.10 -4.57 2.63
CA VAL A 71 -18.70 -5.73 3.33
C VAL A 71 -20.02 -6.12 2.67
N GLN A 72 -20.91 -5.15 2.45
CA GLN A 72 -22.22 -5.38 1.82
C GLN A 72 -22.13 -5.88 0.37
N ALA A 73 -21.08 -5.48 -0.36
CA ALA A 73 -20.86 -5.91 -1.75
C ALA A 73 -20.03 -7.20 -1.86
N SER A 74 -19.44 -7.69 -0.76
CA SER A 74 -18.56 -8.87 -0.76
C SER A 74 -19.32 -10.12 -0.35
N PHE A 75 -18.84 -11.28 -0.82
CA PHE A 75 -19.33 -12.59 -0.37
C PHE A 75 -18.52 -13.12 0.84
N SER A 76 -17.68 -12.28 1.45
CA SER A 76 -16.72 -12.71 2.47
C SER A 76 -17.27 -12.66 3.89
N ALA A 77 -18.34 -11.89 4.13
CA ALA A 77 -19.04 -11.81 5.40
C ALA A 77 -20.46 -11.23 5.21
N ASP A 78 -21.39 -11.66 6.03
CA ASP A 78 -22.78 -11.15 6.05
C ASP A 78 -22.87 -9.81 6.80
N ASP A 79 -22.00 -9.60 7.81
CA ASP A 79 -21.97 -8.40 8.66
C ASP A 79 -20.56 -7.81 8.76
N ALA A 80 -20.48 -6.53 9.15
CA ALA A 80 -19.21 -5.88 9.46
C ALA A 80 -18.51 -6.58 10.63
N PRO A 81 -17.18 -6.83 10.54
CA PRO A 81 -16.47 -7.51 11.60
C PRO A 81 -16.45 -6.66 12.89
N GLU A 82 -16.55 -7.31 14.05
CA GLU A 82 -16.45 -6.66 15.38
C GLU A 82 -15.02 -6.23 15.70
N GLN A 83 -14.02 -6.88 15.06
CA GLN A 83 -12.59 -6.62 15.23
C GLN A 83 -11.88 -6.64 13.89
N PRO A 84 -10.73 -5.92 13.73
CA PRO A 84 -9.97 -5.93 12.49
C PRO A 84 -9.56 -7.34 12.06
N LEU A 85 -9.91 -7.71 10.84
CA LEU A 85 -9.50 -8.97 10.23
C LEU A 85 -8.09 -8.81 9.65
N ILE A 86 -7.09 -9.28 10.39
CA ILE A 86 -5.67 -9.17 9.99
C ILE A 86 -5.28 -10.36 9.11
N PHE A 87 -4.57 -10.08 8.01
CA PHE A 87 -3.82 -11.06 7.25
C PHE A 87 -2.47 -10.47 6.81
N LEU A 88 -1.56 -11.31 6.33
CA LEU A 88 -0.22 -10.91 5.91
C LEU A 88 -0.01 -11.22 4.43
N LYS A 89 0.70 -10.31 3.74
CA LYS A 89 1.32 -10.60 2.45
C LYS A 89 2.83 -10.75 2.63
N PRO A 90 3.49 -11.68 1.92
CA PRO A 90 4.94 -11.80 2.00
C PRO A 90 5.62 -10.59 1.33
N PRO A 91 6.80 -10.14 1.80
CA PRO A 91 7.55 -9.07 1.15
C PRO A 91 7.91 -9.33 -0.32
N SER A 92 7.99 -10.61 -0.74
CA SER A 92 8.22 -11.01 -2.14
C SER A 92 7.07 -10.62 -3.07
N SER A 93 5.87 -10.35 -2.55
CA SER A 93 4.73 -9.91 -3.36
C SER A 93 4.82 -8.45 -3.83
N ILE A 94 5.78 -7.66 -3.29
CA ILE A 94 5.89 -6.23 -3.60
C ILE A 94 6.42 -6.01 -5.01
N ILE A 95 5.73 -5.10 -5.72
CA ILE A 95 6.20 -4.47 -6.95
C ILE A 95 5.99 -2.95 -6.88
N GLY A 96 6.72 -2.22 -7.72
CA GLY A 96 6.67 -0.77 -7.80
C GLY A 96 5.73 -0.23 -8.88
N PRO A 97 5.76 1.10 -9.09
CA PRO A 97 5.02 1.74 -10.17
C PRO A 97 5.46 1.22 -11.54
N ASN A 98 4.48 1.01 -12.43
CA ASN A 98 4.63 0.51 -13.80
C ASN A 98 5.13 -0.95 -13.93
N ASP A 99 5.42 -1.64 -12.84
CA ASP A 99 5.68 -3.07 -12.87
C ASP A 99 4.41 -3.85 -13.26
N ARG A 100 4.60 -5.07 -13.77
CA ARG A 100 3.48 -5.92 -14.22
C ARG A 100 2.98 -6.81 -13.10
N ILE A 101 1.66 -6.87 -12.95
CA ILE A 101 0.99 -7.85 -12.10
C ILE A 101 0.90 -9.14 -12.91
N ILE A 102 1.39 -10.26 -12.37
CA ILE A 102 1.40 -11.54 -13.07
C ILE A 102 0.18 -12.37 -12.66
N HIS A 103 -0.62 -12.81 -13.64
CA HIS A 103 -1.72 -13.72 -13.39
C HIS A 103 -1.18 -15.11 -13.09
N PRO A 104 -1.39 -15.67 -11.89
CA PRO A 104 -0.93 -17.03 -11.58
C PRO A 104 -1.84 -18.05 -12.31
N PRO A 105 -1.26 -19.12 -12.89
CA PRO A 105 -2.03 -20.15 -13.59
C PRO A 105 -2.96 -20.93 -12.64
N GLU A 106 -2.76 -20.85 -11.34
CA GLU A 106 -3.57 -21.49 -10.31
C GLU A 106 -4.90 -20.80 -10.03
N SER A 107 -5.10 -19.56 -10.52
CA SER A 107 -6.30 -18.77 -10.26
C SER A 107 -7.06 -18.47 -11.56
N GLU A 108 -8.38 -18.54 -11.50
CA GLU A 108 -9.27 -18.18 -12.60
C GLU A 108 -9.73 -16.70 -12.50
N ARG A 109 -9.53 -16.07 -11.33
CA ARG A 109 -10.01 -14.72 -11.07
C ARG A 109 -9.09 -13.92 -10.16
N VAL A 110 -8.47 -12.89 -10.71
CA VAL A 110 -7.61 -11.95 -9.97
C VAL A 110 -8.27 -10.57 -9.97
N ASP A 111 -8.59 -10.06 -8.78
CA ASP A 111 -9.21 -8.75 -8.56
C ASP A 111 -8.18 -7.73 -8.06
N TYR A 112 -8.41 -6.44 -8.37
CA TYR A 112 -7.72 -5.31 -7.75
C TYR A 112 -8.46 -4.84 -6.49
N GLU A 113 -7.71 -4.25 -5.55
CA GLU A 113 -8.22 -3.61 -4.33
C GLU A 113 -7.41 -2.35 -4.03
N ALA A 114 -7.98 -1.17 -4.33
CA ALA A 114 -7.33 0.12 -4.09
C ALA A 114 -7.37 0.49 -2.60
N GLU A 115 -6.21 0.80 -2.01
CA GLU A 115 -6.07 1.05 -0.57
C GLU A 115 -5.12 2.20 -0.25
N LEU A 116 -5.33 2.82 0.91
CA LEU A 116 -4.34 3.65 1.56
C LEU A 116 -3.35 2.75 2.31
N GLY A 117 -2.06 2.93 2.09
CA GLY A 117 -0.98 2.28 2.83
C GLY A 117 -0.39 3.20 3.89
N VAL A 118 -0.11 2.66 5.07
CA VAL A 118 0.58 3.34 6.17
C VAL A 118 1.97 2.74 6.34
N VAL A 119 3.00 3.56 6.28
CA VAL A 119 4.40 3.15 6.48
C VAL A 119 4.82 3.46 7.91
N ILE A 120 5.29 2.46 8.64
CA ILE A 120 5.75 2.61 10.02
C ILE A 120 7.13 3.27 10.04
N GLY A 121 7.28 4.27 10.89
CA GLY A 121 8.53 5.02 11.08
C GLY A 121 9.27 4.70 12.38
N LYS A 122 8.54 4.27 13.40
CA LYS A 122 9.10 3.99 14.74
C LYS A 122 8.67 2.62 15.22
N GLN A 123 9.62 1.83 15.73
CA GLN A 123 9.31 0.53 16.30
C GLN A 123 8.37 0.66 17.50
N GLY A 124 7.40 -0.26 17.60
CA GLY A 124 6.51 -0.31 18.76
C GLY A 124 5.81 -1.66 18.92
N ARG A 125 5.40 -1.93 20.15
CA ARG A 125 4.53 -3.01 20.55
C ARG A 125 3.62 -2.53 21.68
N HIS A 126 2.36 -2.99 21.70
CA HIS A 126 1.34 -2.51 22.63
C HIS A 126 1.20 -0.99 22.61
N ILE A 127 1.19 -0.42 21.42
CA ILE A 127 1.08 1.03 21.20
C ILE A 127 -0.33 1.47 21.58
N PRO A 128 -0.50 2.41 22.52
CA PRO A 128 -1.83 2.95 22.80
C PRO A 128 -2.34 3.80 21.63
N VAL A 129 -3.64 3.87 21.43
CA VAL A 129 -4.29 4.56 20.30
C VAL A 129 -3.82 6.02 20.19
N GLU A 130 -3.71 6.72 21.30
CA GLU A 130 -3.28 8.14 21.38
C GLU A 130 -1.82 8.37 21.01
N ALA A 131 -1.00 7.31 21.01
CA ALA A 131 0.41 7.38 20.61
C ALA A 131 0.65 6.85 19.18
N ALA A 132 -0.37 6.30 18.53
CA ALA A 132 -0.23 5.62 17.25
C ALA A 132 0.38 6.49 16.14
N GLU A 133 -0.04 7.76 16.05
CA GLU A 133 0.45 8.70 15.03
C GLU A 133 1.97 8.94 15.11
N GLN A 134 2.56 8.83 16.31
CA GLN A 134 4.01 8.98 16.50
C GLN A 134 4.83 7.85 15.88
N HIS A 135 4.17 6.75 15.49
CA HIS A 135 4.78 5.59 14.86
C HIS A 135 4.66 5.61 13.32
N ILE A 136 3.94 6.57 12.75
CA ILE A 136 3.75 6.70 11.30
C ILE A 136 4.92 7.50 10.71
N LEU A 137 5.55 6.96 9.65
CA LEU A 137 6.47 7.71 8.80
C LEU A 137 5.70 8.51 7.74
N GLY A 138 4.66 7.92 7.18
CA GLY A 138 3.87 8.51 6.10
C GLY A 138 2.97 7.50 5.41
N PHE A 139 2.47 7.89 4.25
CA PHE A 139 1.40 7.22 3.53
C PHE A 139 1.77 6.99 2.06
N THR A 140 1.20 5.94 1.47
CA THR A 140 1.43 5.54 0.07
C THR A 140 0.18 4.88 -0.51
N CYS A 141 0.12 4.69 -1.83
CA CYS A 141 -0.94 3.87 -2.42
C CYS A 141 -0.54 2.40 -2.39
N VAL A 142 -1.53 1.51 -2.21
CA VAL A 142 -1.37 0.06 -2.25
C VAL A 142 -2.48 -0.54 -3.12
N ASN A 143 -2.15 -1.57 -3.89
CA ASN A 143 -3.14 -2.44 -4.52
C ASN A 143 -3.04 -3.83 -3.88
N ASP A 144 -4.05 -4.23 -3.10
CA ASP A 144 -4.11 -5.55 -2.47
C ASP A 144 -4.67 -6.59 -3.45
N VAL A 145 -3.88 -6.93 -4.47
CA VAL A 145 -4.26 -7.87 -5.52
C VAL A 145 -4.61 -9.23 -4.93
N THR A 146 -5.73 -9.81 -5.41
CA THR A 146 -6.37 -10.97 -4.80
C THR A 146 -6.78 -12.02 -5.83
N ALA A 147 -6.31 -13.26 -5.68
CA ALA A 147 -6.85 -14.43 -6.36
C ALA A 147 -8.18 -14.83 -5.69
N ARG A 148 -9.28 -14.31 -6.19
CA ARG A 148 -10.58 -14.33 -5.51
C ARG A 148 -11.18 -15.72 -5.35
N ASP A 149 -11.03 -16.57 -6.33
CA ASP A 149 -11.44 -17.97 -6.30
C ASP A 149 -10.66 -18.76 -5.23
N LEU A 150 -9.35 -18.53 -5.12
CA LEU A 150 -8.50 -19.16 -4.10
C LEU A 150 -8.81 -18.62 -2.70
N GLN A 151 -9.11 -17.32 -2.56
CA GLN A 151 -9.52 -16.74 -1.28
C GLN A 151 -10.74 -17.48 -0.71
N LYS A 152 -11.74 -17.75 -1.57
CA LYS A 152 -12.94 -18.49 -1.17
C LYS A 152 -12.65 -19.97 -0.90
N LYS A 153 -11.79 -20.61 -1.74
CA LYS A 153 -11.50 -22.04 -1.67
C LYS A 153 -10.69 -22.42 -0.45
N ASP A 154 -9.66 -21.62 -0.11
CA ASP A 154 -8.67 -21.99 0.90
C ASP A 154 -9.12 -21.64 2.33
N GLY A 155 -10.04 -20.70 2.50
CA GLY A 155 -10.44 -20.16 3.79
C GLY A 155 -9.35 -19.32 4.49
N GLN A 156 -8.08 -19.69 4.37
CA GLN A 156 -6.92 -18.89 4.79
C GLN A 156 -6.39 -18.08 3.59
N TRP A 157 -6.20 -16.77 3.74
CA TRP A 157 -5.94 -15.87 2.63
C TRP A 157 -4.48 -15.80 2.17
N SER A 158 -3.56 -16.47 2.88
CA SER A 158 -2.11 -16.36 2.63
C SER A 158 -1.72 -16.64 1.18
N ARG A 159 -2.25 -17.70 0.55
CA ARG A 159 -1.98 -18.01 -0.85
C ARG A 159 -2.68 -17.04 -1.79
N ALA A 160 -3.97 -16.79 -1.58
CA ALA A 160 -4.78 -15.92 -2.44
C ALA A 160 -4.27 -14.48 -2.53
N LYS A 161 -3.60 -14.01 -1.48
CA LYS A 161 -3.07 -12.64 -1.31
C LYS A 161 -1.56 -12.56 -1.46
N GLY A 162 -0.85 -13.71 -1.46
CA GLY A 162 0.60 -13.78 -1.30
C GLY A 162 1.42 -14.14 -2.54
N PHE A 163 0.82 -14.26 -3.71
CA PHE A 163 1.58 -14.47 -4.95
C PHE A 163 2.59 -13.33 -5.19
N ASP A 164 3.71 -13.64 -5.80
CA ASP A 164 4.62 -12.62 -6.30
C ASP A 164 3.86 -11.61 -7.17
N THR A 165 4.21 -10.34 -7.08
CA THR A 165 3.56 -9.20 -7.76
C THR A 165 2.19 -8.78 -7.22
N PHE A 166 1.64 -9.42 -6.20
CA PHE A 166 0.29 -9.15 -5.69
C PHE A 166 0.22 -7.98 -4.69
N CYS A 167 1.32 -7.24 -4.50
CA CYS A 167 1.34 -6.03 -3.66
C CYS A 167 2.04 -4.85 -4.38
N PRO A 168 1.42 -4.26 -5.41
CA PRO A 168 1.88 -2.99 -5.94
C PRO A 168 1.85 -1.90 -4.87
N VAL A 169 2.97 -1.15 -4.71
CA VAL A 169 3.13 -0.09 -3.70
C VAL A 169 3.83 1.12 -4.31
N GLY A 170 3.32 2.32 -4.05
CA GLY A 170 3.93 3.57 -4.52
C GLY A 170 2.92 4.67 -4.81
N PRO A 171 3.28 5.67 -5.61
CA PRO A 171 4.56 5.88 -6.26
C PRO A 171 5.66 6.36 -5.31
N TRP A 172 5.30 6.94 -4.18
CA TRP A 172 6.17 7.48 -3.13
C TRP A 172 5.50 7.42 -1.76
N ILE A 173 6.24 7.79 -0.71
CA ILE A 173 5.71 8.01 0.63
C ILE A 173 5.56 9.52 0.84
N VAL A 174 4.41 9.94 1.35
CA VAL A 174 4.11 11.33 1.76
C VAL A 174 4.04 11.37 3.28
N ASP A 175 4.83 12.21 3.95
CA ASP A 175 4.91 12.23 5.42
C ASP A 175 3.81 13.05 6.10
N GLU A 176 3.20 14.01 5.40
CA GLU A 176 2.09 14.82 5.91
C GLU A 176 0.86 14.61 5.02
N LEU A 177 -0.17 13.97 5.54
CA LEU A 177 -1.45 13.73 4.88
C LEU A 177 -2.57 13.87 5.91
N ASN A 178 -3.66 14.54 5.54
CA ASN A 178 -4.89 14.48 6.34
C ASN A 178 -5.60 13.12 6.13
N TYR A 179 -4.95 12.04 6.54
CA TYR A 179 -5.37 10.66 6.30
C TYR A 179 -6.74 10.31 6.88
N ARG A 180 -7.32 11.15 7.74
CA ARG A 180 -8.63 10.90 8.36
C ARG A 180 -9.78 11.05 7.38
N ASP A 181 -9.59 11.84 6.30
CA ASP A 181 -10.61 12.05 5.28
C ASP A 181 -9.99 12.34 3.91
N VAL A 182 -9.39 11.32 3.28
CA VAL A 182 -8.89 11.38 1.90
C VAL A 182 -9.65 10.41 1.01
N LEU A 183 -9.79 10.76 -0.26
CA LEU A 183 -10.41 9.93 -1.27
C LEU A 183 -9.42 8.86 -1.73
N VAL A 184 -9.86 7.60 -1.73
CA VAL A 184 -9.16 6.43 -2.29
C VAL A 184 -9.95 5.95 -3.49
N GLU A 185 -9.33 5.90 -4.67
CA GLU A 185 -9.95 5.49 -5.92
C GLU A 185 -9.19 4.33 -6.57
N GLY A 186 -9.94 3.38 -7.11
CA GLY A 186 -9.50 2.35 -8.03
C GLY A 186 -9.99 2.66 -9.44
N ILE A 187 -9.05 2.87 -10.37
CA ILE A 187 -9.34 3.24 -11.76
C ILE A 187 -8.91 2.10 -12.67
N HIS A 188 -9.86 1.41 -13.26
CA HIS A 188 -9.64 0.27 -14.13
C HIS A 188 -9.87 0.68 -15.59
N ASN A 189 -8.85 0.55 -16.42
CA ASN A 189 -8.88 0.95 -17.84
C ASN A 189 -9.36 2.41 -18.06
N GLY A 190 -8.99 3.32 -17.16
CA GLY A 190 -9.37 4.73 -17.23
C GLY A 190 -10.72 5.07 -16.61
N GLU A 191 -11.50 4.06 -16.14
CA GLU A 191 -12.78 4.28 -15.48
C GLU A 191 -12.68 4.12 -13.96
N ILE A 192 -13.25 5.05 -13.20
CA ILE A 192 -13.31 4.95 -11.73
C ILE A 192 -14.32 3.84 -11.38
N LYS A 193 -13.82 2.77 -10.76
CA LYS A 193 -14.62 1.63 -10.28
C LYS A 193 -14.74 1.57 -8.77
N GLN A 194 -13.74 2.07 -8.05
CA GLN A 194 -13.77 2.21 -6.61
C GLN A 194 -13.63 3.69 -6.25
N ALA A 195 -14.41 4.16 -5.29
CA ALA A 195 -14.27 5.47 -4.68
C ALA A 195 -14.78 5.41 -3.24
N GLY A 196 -13.90 5.70 -2.29
CA GLY A 196 -14.25 5.71 -0.87
C GLY A 196 -13.36 6.65 -0.09
N ARG A 197 -13.94 7.36 0.89
CA ARG A 197 -13.16 8.22 1.79
C ARG A 197 -12.70 7.44 3.00
N THR A 198 -11.50 7.72 3.48
CA THR A 198 -10.95 7.05 4.66
C THR A 198 -11.75 7.30 5.94
N SER A 199 -12.52 8.37 6.01
CA SER A 199 -13.49 8.64 7.08
C SER A 199 -14.63 7.60 7.17
N LEU A 200 -14.82 6.77 6.14
CA LEU A 200 -15.81 5.68 6.09
C LEU A 200 -15.21 4.33 6.51
N MET A 201 -13.95 4.27 6.91
CA MET A 201 -13.35 3.06 7.49
C MET A 201 -14.10 2.66 8.77
N ILE A 202 -14.28 1.35 8.96
CA ILE A 202 -14.87 0.78 10.18
C ILE A 202 -13.91 0.95 11.36
N PHE A 203 -12.62 0.67 11.12
CA PHE A 203 -11.55 0.83 12.07
C PHE A 203 -10.56 1.87 11.52
N ASP A 204 -10.37 2.97 12.25
CA ASP A 204 -9.45 4.03 11.87
C ASP A 204 -7.97 3.64 12.03
N ILE A 205 -7.07 4.38 11.43
CA ILE A 205 -5.64 4.07 11.39
C ILE A 205 -5.01 4.01 12.79
N PRO A 206 -5.26 4.95 13.73
CA PRO A 206 -4.75 4.84 15.11
C PRO A 206 -5.19 3.57 15.82
N PHE A 207 -6.46 3.18 15.68
CA PHE A 207 -6.97 1.94 16.25
C PHE A 207 -6.31 0.71 15.61
N LEU A 208 -6.15 0.70 14.27
CA LEU A 208 -5.46 -0.40 13.58
C LEU A 208 -4.02 -0.58 14.07
N ILE A 209 -3.25 0.51 14.20
CA ILE A 209 -1.86 0.46 14.71
C ILE A 209 -1.84 -0.12 16.13
N SER A 210 -2.72 0.34 17.01
CA SER A 210 -2.85 -0.16 18.38
C SER A 210 -3.17 -1.65 18.37
N TYR A 211 -4.21 -2.06 17.66
CA TYR A 211 -4.68 -3.43 17.59
C TYR A 211 -3.62 -4.39 17.03
N ILE A 212 -2.98 -4.03 15.92
CA ILE A 212 -1.91 -4.83 15.30
C ILE A 212 -0.71 -4.93 16.25
N SER A 213 -0.33 -3.83 16.90
CA SER A 213 0.83 -3.80 17.79
C SER A 213 0.64 -4.61 19.08
N ALA A 214 -0.59 -4.92 19.46
CA ALA A 214 -0.87 -5.84 20.54
C ALA A 214 -0.52 -7.30 20.18
N ALA A 215 -0.72 -7.67 18.91
CA ALA A 215 -0.42 -9.00 18.42
C ALA A 215 1.06 -9.18 18.01
N MET A 216 1.65 -8.18 17.33
CA MET A 216 2.99 -8.29 16.76
C MET A 216 3.76 -6.95 16.83
N THR A 217 5.09 -7.01 17.02
CA THR A 217 5.93 -5.81 16.98
C THR A 217 5.91 -5.19 15.59
N LEU A 218 5.56 -3.92 15.49
CA LEU A 218 5.74 -3.10 14.29
C LEU A 218 7.17 -2.61 14.21
N ARG A 219 7.78 -2.69 13.03
CA ARG A 219 9.15 -2.24 12.77
C ARG A 219 9.18 -1.09 11.79
N PRO A 220 10.16 -0.18 11.85
CA PRO A 220 10.34 0.86 10.85
C PRO A 220 10.43 0.24 9.45
N GLY A 221 9.67 0.82 8.50
CA GLY A 221 9.54 0.33 7.14
C GLY A 221 8.42 -0.70 6.92
N ASP A 222 7.81 -1.27 7.98
CA ASP A 222 6.63 -2.14 7.82
C ASP A 222 5.48 -1.37 7.17
N LEU A 223 4.67 -2.08 6.40
CA LEU A 223 3.52 -1.54 5.67
C LEU A 223 2.21 -2.09 6.24
N ILE A 224 1.27 -1.19 6.52
CA ILE A 224 -0.12 -1.56 6.82
C ILE A 224 -0.99 -1.12 5.65
N SER A 225 -1.72 -2.07 5.04
CA SER A 225 -2.74 -1.84 4.02
C SER A 225 -4.11 -1.80 4.71
N THR A 226 -4.85 -0.69 4.55
CA THR A 226 -5.92 -0.33 5.49
C THR A 226 -7.31 -0.83 5.12
N GLY A 227 -7.42 -1.58 4.04
CA GLY A 227 -8.69 -2.05 3.50
C GLY A 227 -9.16 -1.22 2.30
N THR A 228 -10.01 -1.84 1.48
CA THR A 228 -10.47 -1.33 0.19
C THR A 228 -11.94 -0.91 0.22
N PRO A 229 -12.35 0.15 -0.48
CA PRO A 229 -13.77 0.48 -0.70
C PRO A 229 -14.44 -0.50 -1.67
N ALA A 230 -15.76 -0.44 -1.80
CA ALA A 230 -16.53 -1.24 -2.76
C ALA A 230 -16.14 -0.93 -4.22
N GLY A 231 -16.37 -1.88 -5.13
CA GLY A 231 -16.14 -1.74 -6.58
C GLY A 231 -14.95 -2.54 -7.10
N ILE A 232 -14.49 -3.55 -6.34
CA ILE A 232 -13.51 -4.53 -6.81
C ILE A 232 -14.04 -5.28 -8.04
N ALA A 233 -13.16 -5.62 -8.97
CA ALA A 233 -13.52 -6.36 -10.17
C ALA A 233 -12.32 -7.15 -10.73
N PRO A 234 -12.57 -8.19 -11.56
CA PRO A 234 -11.50 -8.98 -12.15
C PRO A 234 -10.72 -8.19 -13.19
N MET A 235 -9.41 -8.43 -13.21
CA MET A 235 -8.48 -7.94 -14.23
C MET A 235 -8.19 -9.02 -15.26
N LYS A 236 -7.96 -8.61 -16.51
CA LYS A 236 -7.52 -9.45 -17.62
C LYS A 236 -6.15 -9.00 -18.11
N SER A 237 -5.43 -9.87 -18.81
CA SER A 237 -4.17 -9.50 -19.47
C SER A 237 -4.33 -8.25 -20.34
N GLY A 238 -3.46 -7.29 -20.18
CA GLY A 238 -3.50 -5.99 -20.83
C GLY A 238 -4.26 -4.90 -20.07
N ASP A 239 -5.08 -5.25 -19.07
CA ASP A 239 -5.80 -4.26 -18.25
C ASP A 239 -4.82 -3.39 -17.45
N THR A 240 -5.18 -2.10 -17.33
CA THR A 240 -4.46 -1.17 -16.47
C THR A 240 -5.27 -0.91 -15.21
N ILE A 241 -4.60 -0.90 -14.07
CA ILE A 241 -5.16 -0.47 -12.81
C ILE A 241 -4.35 0.67 -12.24
N GLU A 242 -5.04 1.72 -11.80
CA GLU A 242 -4.47 2.86 -11.10
C GLU A 242 -5.13 2.98 -9.73
N VAL A 243 -4.31 2.96 -8.68
CA VAL A 243 -4.74 3.32 -7.32
C VAL A 243 -4.37 4.79 -7.11
N ARG A 244 -5.38 5.63 -6.92
CA ARG A 244 -5.20 7.06 -6.68
C ARG A 244 -5.65 7.41 -5.27
N VAL A 245 -4.77 8.07 -4.52
CA VAL A 245 -5.09 8.59 -3.19
C VAL A 245 -4.88 10.09 -3.18
N GLU A 246 -5.92 10.82 -2.75
CA GLU A 246 -5.90 12.27 -2.59
C GLU A 246 -4.72 12.71 -1.73
N GLY A 247 -3.95 13.70 -2.20
CA GLY A 247 -2.74 14.19 -1.51
C GLY A 247 -1.47 13.34 -1.70
N ILE A 248 -1.57 12.11 -2.24
CA ILE A 248 -0.42 11.28 -2.56
C ILE A 248 -0.13 11.34 -4.06
N GLY A 249 -1.07 10.89 -4.88
CA GLY A 249 -0.93 10.71 -6.33
C GLY A 249 -1.42 9.34 -6.77
N SER A 250 -0.84 8.83 -7.86
CA SER A 250 -1.31 7.61 -8.54
C SER A 250 -0.22 6.55 -8.64
N LEU A 251 -0.57 5.33 -8.28
CA LEU A 251 0.18 4.11 -8.52
C LEU A 251 -0.48 3.37 -9.68
N ARG A 252 0.25 3.18 -10.79
CA ARG A 252 -0.28 2.51 -11.97
C ARG A 252 0.50 1.23 -12.27
N ASN A 253 -0.24 0.17 -12.60
CA ASN A 253 0.31 -1.11 -12.99
C ASN A 253 -0.51 -1.69 -14.15
N THR A 254 0.02 -2.72 -14.83
CA THR A 254 -0.65 -3.44 -15.92
C THR A 254 -0.67 -4.92 -15.60
N MET A 255 -1.82 -5.57 -15.85
CA MET A 255 -1.95 -7.03 -15.74
C MET A 255 -1.22 -7.70 -16.90
N ALA A 256 -0.37 -8.68 -16.62
CA ALA A 256 0.41 -9.40 -17.64
C ALA A 256 -0.41 -10.47 -18.35
#